data_7198e1c2d1173f6ceaea6f6e86985e6f
#
_entry.id   7198e1c2d1173f6ceaea6f6e86985e6f
#
_cell.length_a   1.000
_cell.length_b   1.000
_cell.length_c   1.000
_cell.angle_alpha   90.00
_cell.angle_beta   90.00
_cell.angle_gamma   90.00
#
_symmetry.space_group_name_H-M   'P 1'
#
loop_
_entity.id
_entity.type
_entity.pdbx_description
1 polymer ?
#
loop_
_entity_poly.entity_id
_entity_poly.type
_entity_poly.pdbx_seq_one_letter_code
_entity_poly.pdbx_strand_id
1 'polypeptide(L)'
;MPNAHDVLFRTLADPTRRAIFERLCREGEQTVGALTARAKVSQPAVSKHLGVLKQAGLVRDRHEGRQTHYSAQLRALAPLIDWTSQMAGFWQSRFDQLEDLLKRMDQ
;
A
#
# COMPACT_ATOMS: atom_id res chain seq x y z
N MET A 1 4.92 -19.64 7.03
CA MET A 1 3.89 -18.76 6.45
C MET A 1 4.43 -17.34 6.33
N PRO A 2 4.16 -16.64 5.25
CA PRO A 2 4.55 -15.24 5.17
C PRO A 2 3.75 -14.46 6.22
N ASN A 3 4.39 -13.50 6.88
CA ASN A 3 3.67 -12.64 7.80
C ASN A 3 2.91 -11.56 7.03
N ALA A 4 2.06 -10.79 7.73
CA ALA A 4 1.16 -9.84 7.09
C ALA A 4 1.91 -8.78 6.28
N HIS A 5 3.03 -8.26 6.78
CA HIS A 5 3.76 -7.23 6.04
C HIS A 5 4.47 -7.78 4.79
N ASP A 6 4.88 -9.05 4.79
CA ASP A 6 5.46 -9.70 3.60
C ASP A 6 4.44 -9.77 2.46
N VAL A 7 3.20 -10.14 2.78
CA VAL A 7 2.11 -10.19 1.79
C VAL A 7 1.89 -8.81 1.19
N LEU A 8 1.86 -7.78 2.03
CA LEU A 8 1.64 -6.40 1.59
C LEU A 8 2.80 -5.89 0.72
N PHE A 9 4.04 -6.13 1.12
CA PHE A 9 5.21 -5.76 0.33
C PHE A 9 5.17 -6.41 -1.05
N ARG A 10 4.89 -7.70 -1.10
CA ARG A 10 4.82 -8.44 -2.37
C ARG A 10 3.70 -7.90 -3.26
N THR A 11 2.54 -7.65 -2.67
CA THR A 11 1.38 -7.14 -3.39
C THR A 11 1.66 -5.76 -3.98
N LEU A 12 2.27 -4.87 -3.21
CA LEU A 12 2.53 -3.49 -3.60
C LEU A 12 3.86 -3.31 -4.35
N ALA A 13 4.63 -4.38 -4.54
CA ALA A 13 5.87 -4.33 -5.32
C ALA A 13 5.62 -4.07 -6.80
N ASP A 14 4.51 -4.55 -7.35
CA ASP A 14 4.15 -4.30 -8.74
C ASP A 14 3.72 -2.83 -8.89
N PRO A 15 4.41 -2.04 -9.75
CA PRO A 15 4.13 -0.60 -9.84
C PRO A 15 2.73 -0.29 -10.36
N THR A 16 2.21 -1.08 -11.29
CA THR A 16 0.86 -0.87 -11.83
C THR A 16 -0.20 -1.14 -10.76
N ARG A 17 -0.04 -2.24 -10.04
CA ARG A 17 -0.95 -2.61 -8.95
C ARG A 17 -0.92 -1.57 -7.84
N ARG A 18 0.27 -1.12 -7.47
CA ARG A 18 0.44 -0.07 -6.46
C ARG A 18 -0.22 1.23 -6.90
N ALA A 19 -0.08 1.62 -8.19
CA ALA A 19 -0.70 2.83 -8.72
C ALA A 19 -2.24 2.76 -8.67
N ILE A 20 -2.81 1.59 -8.93
CA ILE A 20 -4.26 1.38 -8.83
C ILE A 20 -4.71 1.59 -7.37
N PHE A 21 -4.01 0.98 -6.43
CA PHE A 21 -4.30 1.13 -5.01
C PHE A 21 -4.19 2.59 -4.56
N GLU A 22 -3.10 3.26 -4.93
CA GLU A 22 -2.88 4.67 -4.60
C GLU A 22 -4.01 5.56 -5.13
N ARG A 23 -4.49 5.27 -6.34
CA ARG A 23 -5.58 6.02 -6.94
C ARG A 23 -6.88 5.83 -6.14
N LEU A 24 -7.17 4.62 -5.70
CA LEU A 24 -8.33 4.35 -4.85
C LEU A 24 -8.21 5.10 -3.51
N CYS A 25 -7.01 5.20 -2.97
CA CYS A 25 -6.79 5.97 -1.73
C CYS A 25 -7.05 7.45 -1.93
N ARG A 26 -6.62 8.02 -3.05
CA ARG A 26 -6.72 9.46 -3.32
C ARG A 26 -8.11 9.89 -3.79
N GLU A 27 -8.70 9.10 -4.68
CA GLU A 27 -9.94 9.50 -5.37
C GLU A 27 -11.19 8.83 -4.81
N GLY A 28 -11.03 7.86 -3.90
CA GLY A 28 -12.15 7.12 -3.36
C GLY A 28 -12.62 6.00 -4.29
N GLU A 29 -13.82 5.53 -4.07
CA GLU A 29 -14.38 4.39 -4.79
C GLU A 29 -14.42 4.62 -6.31
N GLN A 30 -14.00 3.61 -7.08
CA GLN A 30 -13.93 3.66 -8.52
C GLN A 30 -14.48 2.36 -9.11
N THR A 31 -15.11 2.45 -10.29
CA THR A 31 -15.47 1.26 -11.06
C THR A 31 -14.25 0.72 -11.80
N VAL A 32 -14.31 -0.55 -12.21
CA VAL A 32 -13.26 -1.15 -13.06
C VAL A 32 -13.10 -0.34 -14.36
N GLY A 33 -14.21 0.11 -14.94
CA GLY A 33 -14.17 0.92 -16.16
C GLY A 33 -13.42 2.23 -15.96
N ALA A 34 -13.69 2.93 -14.85
CA ALA A 34 -13.03 4.19 -14.54
C ALA A 34 -11.52 3.98 -14.32
N LEU A 35 -11.17 2.91 -13.62
CA LEU A 35 -9.75 2.57 -13.40
C LEU A 35 -9.06 2.22 -14.72
N THR A 36 -9.72 1.45 -15.58
CA THR A 36 -9.17 1.04 -16.87
C THR A 36 -8.98 2.22 -17.82
N ALA A 37 -9.92 3.16 -17.82
CA ALA A 37 -9.86 4.32 -18.73
C ALA A 37 -8.58 5.15 -18.54
N ARG A 38 -8.00 5.16 -17.35
CA ARG A 38 -6.78 5.92 -17.04
C ARG A 38 -5.55 5.04 -16.87
N ALA A 39 -5.73 3.72 -16.97
CA ALA A 39 -4.61 2.79 -16.85
C ALA A 39 -3.93 2.61 -18.21
N LYS A 40 -2.64 2.27 -18.18
CA LYS A 40 -1.89 1.96 -19.40
C LYS A 40 -1.94 0.47 -19.73
N VAL A 41 -2.87 -0.24 -19.13
CA VAL A 41 -3.02 -1.69 -19.30
C VAL A 41 -4.49 -2.00 -19.61
N SER A 42 -4.75 -3.20 -20.08
CA SER A 42 -6.09 -3.65 -20.48
C SER A 42 -7.00 -3.86 -19.28
N GLN A 43 -8.30 -3.89 -19.53
CA GLN A 43 -9.30 -4.17 -18.49
C GLN A 43 -9.06 -5.54 -17.82
N PRO A 44 -8.76 -6.63 -18.55
CA PRO A 44 -8.42 -7.89 -17.88
C PRO A 44 -7.24 -7.77 -16.94
N ALA A 45 -6.22 -6.98 -17.31
CA ALA A 45 -5.06 -6.76 -16.44
C ALA A 45 -5.45 -5.97 -15.19
N VAL A 46 -6.27 -4.93 -15.33
CA VAL A 46 -6.78 -4.16 -14.18
C VAL A 46 -7.57 -5.07 -13.24
N SER A 47 -8.47 -5.89 -13.79
CA SER A 47 -9.27 -6.83 -13.01
C SER A 47 -8.40 -7.82 -12.25
N LYS A 48 -7.32 -8.32 -12.87
CA LYS A 48 -6.37 -9.23 -12.24
C LYS A 48 -5.65 -8.53 -11.07
N HIS A 49 -5.20 -7.30 -11.27
CA HIS A 49 -4.54 -6.52 -10.20
C HIS A 49 -5.50 -6.27 -9.03
N LEU A 50 -6.76 -5.94 -9.33
CA LEU A 50 -7.77 -5.73 -8.28
C LEU A 50 -8.05 -7.03 -7.51
N GLY A 51 -8.05 -8.17 -8.19
CA GLY A 51 -8.20 -9.48 -7.53
C GLY A 51 -7.08 -9.76 -6.54
N VAL A 52 -5.84 -9.45 -6.91
CA VAL A 52 -4.68 -9.62 -6.02
C VAL A 52 -4.78 -8.65 -4.83
N LEU A 53 -5.14 -7.40 -5.07
CA LEU A 53 -5.34 -6.41 -4.00
C LEU A 53 -6.45 -6.85 -3.04
N LYS A 54 -7.54 -7.37 -3.57
CA LYS A 54 -8.66 -7.85 -2.76
C LYS A 54 -8.24 -9.03 -1.89
N GLN A 55 -7.49 -9.98 -2.46
CA GLN A 55 -7.02 -11.14 -1.73
C GLN A 55 -6.08 -10.75 -0.58
N ALA A 56 -5.32 -9.68 -0.75
CA ALA A 56 -4.43 -9.14 0.28
C ALA A 56 -5.18 -8.27 1.31
N GLY A 57 -6.47 -8.05 1.11
CA GLY A 57 -7.28 -7.24 2.02
C GLY A 57 -7.15 -5.73 1.81
N LEU A 58 -6.44 -5.30 0.77
CA LEU A 58 -6.16 -3.87 0.52
C LEU A 58 -7.33 -3.13 -0.14
N VAL A 59 -8.21 -3.86 -0.82
CA VAL A 59 -9.42 -3.30 -1.41
C VAL A 59 -10.60 -4.21 -1.12
N ARG A 60 -11.77 -3.64 -1.17
CA ARG A 60 -13.04 -4.38 -1.14
C ARG A 60 -13.84 -3.97 -2.37
N ASP A 61 -14.75 -4.84 -2.77
CA ASP A 61 -15.65 -4.58 -3.87
C ASP A 61 -17.09 -4.57 -3.40
N ARG A 62 -17.93 -3.91 -4.18
CA ARG A 62 -19.37 -4.02 -4.07
C ARG A 62 -19.97 -4.01 -5.47
N HIS A 63 -21.05 -4.75 -5.60
CA HIS A 63 -21.75 -4.85 -6.89
C HIS A 63 -23.00 -3.95 -6.85
N GLU A 64 -23.16 -3.17 -7.90
CA GLU A 64 -24.35 -2.35 -8.07
C GLU A 64 -24.78 -2.45 -9.53
N GLY A 65 -25.89 -3.15 -9.77
CA GLY A 65 -26.33 -3.46 -11.13
C GLY A 65 -25.27 -4.31 -11.84
N ARG A 66 -24.82 -3.83 -12.99
CA ARG A 66 -23.80 -4.52 -13.80
C ARG A 66 -22.39 -4.04 -13.52
N GLN A 67 -22.24 -3.11 -12.58
CA GLN A 67 -20.94 -2.52 -12.27
C GLN A 67 -20.40 -3.05 -10.96
N THR A 68 -19.08 -3.23 -10.92
CA THR A 68 -18.36 -3.53 -9.70
C THR A 68 -17.57 -2.29 -9.31
N HIS A 69 -17.74 -1.88 -8.07
CA HIS A 69 -17.04 -0.73 -7.47
C HIS A 69 -15.99 -1.23 -6.49
N TYR A 70 -14.82 -0.63 -6.54
CA TYR A 70 -13.72 -0.98 -5.63
C TYR A 70 -13.36 0.22 -4.75
N SER A 71 -13.05 -0.06 -3.51
CA SER A 71 -12.60 0.97 -2.56
C SER A 71 -11.41 0.46 -1.76
N ALA A 72 -10.53 1.38 -1.37
CA ALA A 72 -9.36 1.05 -0.56
C ALA A 72 -9.76 0.75 0.87
N GLN A 73 -9.08 -0.24 1.48
CA GLN A 73 -9.20 -0.56 2.89
C GLN A 73 -7.91 -0.17 3.60
N LEU A 74 -7.86 1.06 4.10
CA LEU A 74 -6.63 1.62 4.68
C LEU A 74 -6.18 0.87 5.94
N ARG A 75 -7.10 0.23 6.66
CA ARG A 75 -6.77 -0.59 7.83
C ARG A 75 -5.82 -1.73 7.49
N ALA A 76 -5.88 -2.21 6.25
CA ALA A 76 -5.01 -3.30 5.80
C ALA A 76 -3.54 -2.88 5.77
N LEU A 77 -3.24 -1.58 5.81
CA LEU A 77 -1.85 -1.09 5.84
C LEU A 77 -1.23 -1.14 7.23
N ALA A 78 -1.99 -1.46 8.28
CA ALA A 78 -1.46 -1.47 9.66
C ALA A 78 -0.15 -2.24 9.81
N PRO A 79 0.03 -3.46 9.24
CA PRO A 79 1.30 -4.17 9.36
C PRO A 79 2.48 -3.41 8.74
N LEU A 80 2.26 -2.66 7.66
CA LEU A 80 3.31 -1.83 7.05
C LEU A 80 3.64 -0.62 7.90
N ILE A 81 2.62 -0.01 8.50
CA ILE A 81 2.80 1.13 9.41
C ILE A 81 3.63 0.67 10.62
N ASP A 82 3.31 -0.49 11.19
CA ASP A 82 4.05 -1.05 12.32
C ASP A 82 5.50 -1.34 11.94
N TRP A 83 5.73 -1.97 10.79
CA TRP A 83 7.07 -2.25 10.31
C TRP A 83 7.87 -0.96 10.10
N THR A 84 7.26 0.04 9.46
CA THR A 84 7.88 1.33 9.21
C THR A 84 8.24 2.03 10.52
N SER A 85 7.34 1.98 11.51
CA SER A 85 7.56 2.56 12.83
C SER A 85 8.73 1.89 13.54
N GLN A 86 8.86 0.57 13.43
CA GLN A 86 10.00 -0.16 14.00
C GLN A 86 11.31 0.28 13.35
N MET A 87 11.33 0.41 12.03
CA MET A 87 12.52 0.84 11.30
C MET A 87 12.89 2.29 11.67
N ALA A 88 11.88 3.15 11.76
CA ALA A 88 12.09 4.54 12.17
C ALA A 88 12.69 4.61 13.58
N GLY A 89 12.25 3.73 14.47
CA GLY A 89 12.79 3.64 15.83
C GLY A 89 14.29 3.31 15.85
N PHE A 90 14.73 2.38 15.00
CA PHE A 90 16.15 2.04 14.88
C PHE A 90 16.98 3.23 14.38
N TRP A 91 16.46 3.95 13.40
CA TRP A 91 17.13 5.14 12.88
C TRP A 91 17.20 6.26 13.92
N GLN A 92 16.11 6.48 14.66
CA GLN A 92 16.09 7.49 15.72
C GLN A 92 17.15 7.19 16.78
N SER A 93 17.27 5.94 17.19
CA SER A 93 18.28 5.51 18.16
C SER A 93 19.68 5.80 17.65
N ARG A 94 19.97 5.57 16.39
CA ARG A 94 21.27 5.85 15.79
C ARG A 94 21.57 7.34 15.72
N PHE A 95 20.58 8.14 15.39
CA PHE A 95 20.72 9.60 15.38
C PHE A 95 21.01 10.13 16.79
N ASP A 96 20.35 9.60 17.81
CA ASP A 96 20.58 9.98 19.20
C ASP A 96 22.00 9.66 19.63
N GLN A 97 22.51 8.48 19.25
CA GLN A 97 23.89 8.07 19.54
C GLN A 97 24.90 9.00 18.87
N LEU A 98 24.66 9.37 17.62
CA LEU A 98 25.52 10.29 16.89
C LEU A 98 25.52 11.67 17.53
N GLU A 99 24.36 12.15 17.92
CA GLU A 99 24.20 13.45 18.59
C GLU A 99 25.01 13.47 19.91
N ASP A 100 24.89 12.41 20.69
CA ASP A 100 25.63 12.28 21.94
C ASP A 100 27.14 12.29 21.70
N LEU A 101 27.60 11.59 20.68
CA LEU A 101 29.02 11.54 20.32
C LEU A 101 29.53 12.94 19.93
N LEU A 102 28.77 13.65 19.13
CA LEU A 102 29.10 15.01 18.67
C LEU A 102 29.18 15.98 19.87
N LYS A 103 28.24 15.86 20.79
CA LYS A 103 28.27 16.67 22.05
C LYS A 103 29.52 16.41 22.88
N ARG A 104 29.93 15.15 22.97
CA ARG A 104 31.15 14.79 23.71
C ARG A 104 32.39 15.34 23.03
N MET A 105 32.41 15.42 21.71
CA MET A 105 33.55 15.95 20.98
C MET A 105 33.71 17.47 21.13
N ASP A 106 32.64 18.16 21.45
CA ASP A 106 32.64 19.62 21.65
C ASP A 106 33.08 20.06 23.02
N GLN A 107 33.32 19.10 23.91
CA GLN A 107 33.76 19.42 25.30
C GLN A 107 35.28 19.42 25.46
#